data_6035276b7277334c72a5dede5a7f16c5
#
_entry.id   6035276b7277334c72a5dede5a7f16c5
#
_cell.length_a   1.000
_cell.length_b   1.000
_cell.length_c   1.000
_cell.angle_alpha   90.00
_cell.angle_beta   90.00
_cell.angle_gamma   90.00
#
_symmetry.space_group_name_H-M   'P 1'
#
loop_
_entity.id
_entity.type
_entity.pdbx_description
1 polymer ?
#
loop_
_entity_poly.entity_id
_entity_poly.type
_entity_poly.pdbx_seq_one_letter_code
_entity_poly.pdbx_strand_id
1 'polypeptide(L)'
;MVRKKMLKQIRARLVNRETVSYLIFGVLTTLVDWVSYGVMRVPLGYRAATVLSQVFAILFAYGTNKVFVFENFNFHLRYLMKEMASFFGCRLFTAVFTYVAMVVMVDGLKIQQDMLCKIAVSGISLVLNYVFSKWLIFRKGTAPKK
;
A
#
# COMPACT_ATOMS: atom_id res chain seq x y z
N MET A 1 23.23 -5.61 27.71
CA MET A 1 22.01 -5.03 28.30
C MET A 1 21.37 -3.96 27.43
N VAL A 2 22.13 -3.04 26.87
CA VAL A 2 21.65 -1.95 25.98
C VAL A 2 20.97 -2.49 24.71
N ARG A 3 21.55 -3.51 24.08
CA ARG A 3 21.03 -4.12 22.84
C ARG A 3 19.62 -4.74 23.03
N LYS A 4 19.36 -5.36 24.17
CA LYS A 4 18.03 -5.90 24.50
C LYS A 4 16.98 -4.82 24.76
N LYS A 5 17.37 -3.69 25.38
CA LYS A 5 16.50 -2.53 25.58
C LYS A 5 16.17 -1.84 24.26
N MET A 6 17.16 -1.67 23.39
CA MET A 6 16.95 -1.12 22.03
C MET A 6 16.03 -2.01 21.20
N LEU A 7 16.25 -3.32 21.19
CA LEU A 7 15.39 -4.26 20.46
C LEU A 7 13.94 -4.27 21.01
N LYS A 8 13.78 -4.13 22.33
CA LYS A 8 12.46 -4.06 22.95
C LYS A 8 11.74 -2.74 22.66
N GLN A 9 12.48 -1.62 22.57
CA GLN A 9 11.94 -0.33 22.15
C GLN A 9 11.62 -0.27 20.66
N ILE A 10 12.46 -0.86 19.82
CA ILE A 10 12.21 -0.98 18.38
C ILE A 10 10.99 -1.88 18.14
N ARG A 11 10.89 -3.00 18.86
CA ARG A 11 9.75 -3.92 18.77
C ARG A 11 8.44 -3.28 19.27
N ALA A 12 8.48 -2.50 20.34
CA ALA A 12 7.33 -1.75 20.86
C ALA A 12 6.90 -0.62 19.92
N ARG A 13 7.84 -0.01 19.18
CA ARG A 13 7.53 1.00 18.15
C ARG A 13 7.05 0.40 16.83
N LEU A 14 7.52 -0.81 16.49
CA LEU A 14 7.11 -1.54 15.29
C LEU A 14 5.76 -2.25 15.44
N VAL A 15 5.40 -2.63 16.66
CA VAL A 15 4.11 -3.29 17.00
C VAL A 15 3.21 -2.25 17.69
N ASN A 16 3.02 -1.11 17.05
CA ASN A 16 2.01 -0.16 17.48
C ASN A 16 0.67 -0.55 16.80
N ARG A 17 -0.46 -0.27 17.47
CA ARG A 17 -1.81 -0.53 16.96
C ARG A 17 -1.99 0.01 15.53
N GLU A 18 -1.41 1.17 15.23
CA GLU A 18 -1.42 1.76 13.89
C GLU A 18 -0.71 0.90 12.84
N THR A 19 0.48 0.36 13.18
CA THR A 19 1.25 -0.49 12.25
C THR A 19 0.55 -1.82 11.99
N VAL A 20 -0.03 -2.43 13.02
CA VAL A 20 -0.80 -3.68 12.87
C VAL A 20 -2.06 -3.45 12.05
N SER A 21 -2.81 -2.38 12.34
CA SER A 21 -3.99 -2.00 11.55
C SER A 21 -3.62 -1.71 10.10
N TYR A 22 -2.54 -0.97 9.86
CA TYR A 22 -2.04 -0.68 8.52
C TYR A 22 -1.69 -1.96 7.74
N LEU A 23 -1.04 -2.92 8.38
CA LEU A 23 -0.72 -4.22 7.77
C LEU A 23 -1.98 -5.01 7.43
N ILE A 24 -2.93 -5.09 8.35
CA ILE A 24 -4.20 -5.80 8.13
C ILE A 24 -4.95 -5.19 6.95
N PHE A 25 -5.12 -3.86 6.93
CA PHE A 25 -5.80 -3.18 5.83
C PHE A 25 -4.98 -3.19 4.53
N GLY A 26 -3.65 -3.24 4.61
CA GLY A 26 -2.78 -3.46 3.46
C GLY A 26 -3.00 -4.81 2.80
N VAL A 27 -3.10 -5.88 3.60
CA VAL A 27 -3.43 -7.23 3.10
C VAL A 27 -4.84 -7.25 2.51
N LEU A 28 -5.82 -6.67 3.18
CA LEU A 28 -7.19 -6.58 2.65
C LEU A 28 -7.26 -5.78 1.34
N THR A 29 -6.53 -4.68 1.25
CA THR A 29 -6.40 -3.91 0.00
C THR A 29 -5.82 -4.75 -1.13
N THR A 30 -4.81 -5.56 -0.84
CA THR A 30 -4.21 -6.48 -1.81
C THR A 30 -5.21 -7.56 -2.26
N LEU A 31 -6.02 -8.08 -1.35
CA LEU A 31 -7.09 -9.01 -1.69
C LEU A 31 -8.16 -8.37 -2.59
N VAL A 32 -8.54 -7.12 -2.31
CA VAL A 32 -9.47 -6.36 -3.17
C VAL A 32 -8.86 -6.18 -4.56
N ASP A 33 -7.58 -5.86 -4.68
CA ASP A 33 -6.87 -5.75 -5.96
C ASP A 33 -6.94 -7.09 -6.74
N TRP A 34 -6.62 -8.20 -6.09
CA TRP A 34 -6.60 -9.51 -6.74
C TRP A 34 -7.98 -9.98 -7.18
N VAL A 35 -8.98 -9.83 -6.32
CA VAL A 35 -10.36 -10.22 -6.63
C VAL A 35 -10.90 -9.36 -7.78
N SER A 36 -10.72 -8.05 -7.71
CA SER A 36 -11.14 -7.13 -8.78
C SER A 36 -10.44 -7.45 -10.10
N TYR A 37 -9.14 -7.72 -10.06
CA TYR A 37 -8.39 -8.13 -11.22
C TYR A 37 -8.93 -9.43 -11.84
N GLY A 38 -9.11 -10.45 -11.00
CA GLY A 38 -9.61 -11.76 -11.43
C GLY A 38 -10.96 -11.69 -12.14
N VAL A 39 -11.88 -10.85 -11.60
CA VAL A 39 -13.21 -10.64 -12.20
C VAL A 39 -13.14 -9.86 -13.51
N MET A 40 -12.30 -8.82 -13.57
CA MET A 40 -12.26 -7.90 -14.72
C MET A 40 -11.34 -8.36 -15.86
N ARG A 41 -10.38 -9.26 -15.59
CA ARG A 41 -9.43 -9.69 -16.63
C ARG A 41 -10.08 -10.40 -17.82
N VAL A 42 -11.18 -11.13 -17.57
CA VAL A 42 -11.87 -11.91 -18.60
C VAL A 42 -12.57 -11.00 -19.62
N PRO A 43 -13.43 -10.04 -19.21
CA PRO A 43 -14.10 -9.16 -20.16
C PRO A 43 -13.23 -8.03 -20.73
N LEU A 44 -12.21 -7.55 -19.99
CA LEU A 44 -11.48 -6.33 -20.33
C LEU A 44 -10.02 -6.55 -20.73
N GLY A 45 -9.51 -7.78 -20.57
CA GLY A 45 -8.10 -8.08 -20.76
C GLY A 45 -7.22 -7.59 -19.57
N TYR A 46 -5.99 -8.09 -19.51
CA TYR A 46 -5.12 -7.89 -18.34
C TYR A 46 -4.71 -6.42 -18.11
N ARG A 47 -4.54 -5.63 -19.19
CA ARG A 47 -4.09 -4.21 -19.06
C ARG A 47 -5.15 -3.34 -18.38
N ALA A 48 -6.38 -3.37 -18.90
CA ALA A 48 -7.49 -2.62 -18.32
C ALA A 48 -7.84 -3.14 -16.92
N ALA A 49 -7.85 -4.47 -16.73
CA ALA A 49 -8.08 -5.08 -15.43
C ALA A 49 -7.02 -4.66 -14.40
N THR A 50 -5.74 -4.54 -14.78
CA THR A 50 -4.68 -4.06 -13.88
C THR A 50 -4.94 -2.64 -13.40
N VAL A 51 -5.29 -1.73 -14.31
CA VAL A 51 -5.55 -0.33 -13.95
C VAL A 51 -6.78 -0.21 -13.05
N LEU A 52 -7.87 -0.85 -13.44
CA LEU A 52 -9.14 -0.77 -12.68
C LEU A 52 -9.02 -1.44 -11.31
N SER A 53 -8.36 -2.58 -11.19
CA SER A 53 -8.14 -3.23 -9.90
C SER A 53 -7.32 -2.35 -8.96
N GLN A 54 -6.31 -1.63 -9.47
CA GLN A 54 -5.55 -0.66 -8.70
C GLN A 54 -6.41 0.50 -8.22
N VAL A 55 -7.29 1.03 -9.06
CA VAL A 55 -8.23 2.10 -8.67
C VAL A 55 -9.13 1.62 -7.53
N PHE A 56 -9.73 0.44 -7.64
CA PHE A 56 -10.56 -0.12 -6.56
C PHE A 56 -9.77 -0.36 -5.28
N ALA A 57 -8.56 -0.88 -5.37
CA ALA A 57 -7.69 -1.09 -4.22
C ALA A 57 -7.31 0.22 -3.53
N ILE A 58 -7.00 1.27 -4.29
CA ILE A 58 -6.67 2.60 -3.75
C ILE A 58 -7.89 3.22 -3.06
N LEU A 59 -9.07 3.16 -3.66
CA LEU A 59 -10.31 3.66 -3.05
C LEU A 59 -10.65 2.92 -1.76
N PHE A 60 -10.49 1.61 -1.74
CA PHE A 60 -10.68 0.80 -0.54
C PHE A 60 -9.67 1.16 0.55
N ALA A 61 -8.39 1.28 0.20
CA ALA A 61 -7.34 1.67 1.13
C ALA A 61 -7.58 3.07 1.70
N TYR A 62 -8.05 4.00 0.88
CA TYR A 62 -8.40 5.34 1.33
C TYR A 62 -9.52 5.32 2.36
N GLY A 63 -10.63 4.65 2.06
CA GLY A 63 -11.78 4.55 2.97
C GLY A 63 -11.42 3.88 4.29
N THR A 64 -10.71 2.75 4.25
CA THR A 64 -10.33 2.00 5.44
C THR A 64 -9.28 2.73 6.28
N ASN A 65 -8.27 3.32 5.67
CA ASN A 65 -7.27 4.09 6.40
C ASN A 65 -7.88 5.32 7.08
N LYS A 66 -8.76 6.04 6.40
CA LYS A 66 -9.43 7.21 6.97
C LYS A 66 -10.25 6.86 8.21
N VAL A 67 -10.97 5.73 8.18
CA VAL A 67 -11.90 5.35 9.26
C VAL A 67 -11.20 4.60 10.39
N PHE A 68 -10.28 3.67 10.08
CA PHE A 68 -9.77 2.71 11.06
C PHE A 68 -8.32 2.95 11.50
N VAL A 69 -7.48 3.52 10.65
CA VAL A 69 -6.07 3.73 10.98
C VAL A 69 -5.84 5.10 11.59
N PHE A 70 -6.47 6.11 11.04
CA PHE A 70 -6.23 7.48 11.46
C PHE A 70 -7.16 7.97 12.56
N GLU A 71 -8.12 7.22 13.06
CA GLU A 71 -9.07 7.59 14.15
C GLU A 71 -9.05 9.10 14.55
N ASN A 72 -8.35 9.86 13.76
CA ASN A 72 -8.03 11.25 13.99
C ASN A 72 -9.11 12.09 13.29
N PHE A 73 -10.20 12.30 14.00
CA PHE A 73 -11.31 13.16 13.59
C PHE A 73 -10.93 14.65 13.56
N ASN A 74 -9.64 14.97 13.64
CA ASN A 74 -9.12 16.31 13.43
C ASN A 74 -9.16 16.62 11.94
N PHE A 75 -10.27 17.20 11.53
CA PHE A 75 -10.48 17.72 10.18
C PHE A 75 -9.71 19.04 9.91
N HIS A 76 -8.51 19.17 10.42
CA HIS A 76 -7.61 20.22 9.92
C HIS A 76 -7.23 19.86 8.48
N LEU A 77 -7.98 20.42 7.55
CA LEU A 77 -7.94 20.13 6.12
C LEU A 77 -6.51 20.16 5.56
N ARG A 78 -5.69 21.07 6.05
CA ARG A 78 -4.29 21.24 5.62
C ARG A 78 -3.37 20.07 6.02
N TYR A 79 -3.53 19.54 7.22
CA TYR A 79 -2.76 18.40 7.72
C TYR A 79 -3.21 17.10 7.04
N LEU A 80 -4.52 16.92 6.95
CA LEU A 80 -5.12 15.77 6.29
C LEU A 80 -4.73 15.70 4.81
N MET A 81 -4.78 16.83 4.09
CA MET A 81 -4.38 16.87 2.68
C MET A 81 -2.91 16.55 2.46
N LYS A 82 -2.02 17.01 3.35
CA LYS A 82 -0.58 16.75 3.24
C LYS A 82 -0.25 15.28 3.47
N GLU A 83 -0.90 14.66 4.42
CA GLU A 83 -0.74 13.24 4.74
C GLU A 83 -1.35 12.35 3.66
N MET A 84 -2.52 12.72 3.16
CA MET A 84 -3.18 12.08 2.03
C MET A 84 -2.37 12.21 0.74
N ALA A 85 -1.85 13.39 0.43
CA ALA A 85 -1.03 13.60 -0.75
C ALA A 85 0.22 12.71 -0.73
N SER A 86 0.87 12.55 0.42
CA SER A 86 2.00 11.63 0.57
C SER A 86 1.59 10.16 0.40
N PHE A 87 0.44 9.78 0.98
CA PHE A 87 -0.11 8.43 0.85
C PHE A 87 -0.49 8.11 -0.60
N PHE A 88 -1.23 8.99 -1.25
CA PHE A 88 -1.61 8.83 -2.66
C PHE A 88 -0.40 8.86 -3.59
N GLY A 89 0.60 9.71 -3.32
CA GLY A 89 1.83 9.75 -4.09
C GLY A 89 2.57 8.41 -4.07
N CYS A 90 2.72 7.79 -2.92
CA CYS A 90 3.33 6.47 -2.77
C CYS A 90 2.48 5.38 -3.46
N ARG A 91 1.16 5.44 -3.32
CA ARG A 91 0.25 4.49 -3.96
C ARG A 91 0.25 4.64 -5.48
N LEU A 92 0.27 5.85 -5.99
CA LEU A 92 0.38 6.11 -7.42
C LEU A 92 1.70 5.58 -7.99
N PHE A 93 2.81 5.79 -7.30
CA PHE A 93 4.11 5.24 -7.70
C PHE A 93 4.07 3.71 -7.79
N THR A 94 3.56 3.03 -6.77
CA THR A 94 3.45 1.56 -6.79
C THR A 94 2.42 1.05 -7.79
N ALA A 95 1.37 1.82 -8.09
CA ALA A 95 0.40 1.49 -9.14
C ALA A 95 1.04 1.55 -10.53
N VAL A 96 1.81 2.59 -10.82
CA VAL A 96 2.58 2.71 -12.07
C VAL A 96 3.61 1.58 -12.17
N PHE A 97 4.34 1.31 -11.09
CA PHE A 97 5.27 0.18 -11.03
C PHE A 97 4.58 -1.15 -11.35
N THR A 98 3.43 -1.42 -10.73
CA THR A 98 2.64 -2.64 -10.98
C THR A 98 2.22 -2.74 -12.43
N TYR A 99 1.74 -1.65 -13.02
CA TYR A 99 1.33 -1.63 -14.42
C TYR A 99 2.51 -1.93 -15.36
N VAL A 100 3.63 -1.22 -15.20
CA VAL A 100 4.83 -1.43 -16.02
C VAL A 100 5.38 -2.85 -15.86
N ALA A 101 5.45 -3.35 -14.63
CA ALA A 101 5.91 -4.72 -14.37
C ALA A 101 5.00 -5.76 -15.02
N MET A 102 3.68 -5.58 -14.98
CA MET A 102 2.73 -6.47 -15.66
C MET A 102 2.94 -6.46 -17.18
N VAL A 103 3.09 -5.29 -17.78
CA VAL A 103 3.35 -5.18 -19.23
C VAL A 103 4.66 -5.86 -19.60
N VAL A 104 5.73 -5.65 -18.85
CA VAL A 104 7.02 -6.30 -19.09
C VAL A 104 6.93 -7.83 -18.95
N MET A 105 6.25 -8.31 -17.93
CA MET A 105 6.14 -9.76 -17.68
C MET A 105 5.22 -10.46 -18.70
N VAL A 106 4.10 -9.87 -19.05
CA VAL A 106 3.12 -10.50 -19.94
C VAL A 106 3.51 -10.29 -21.42
N ASP A 107 3.80 -9.06 -21.81
CA ASP A 107 4.10 -8.74 -23.20
C ASP A 107 5.58 -8.93 -23.55
N GLY A 108 6.50 -8.59 -22.64
CA GLY A 108 7.94 -8.70 -22.87
C GLY A 108 8.46 -10.12 -22.70
N LEU A 109 8.16 -10.77 -21.59
CA LEU A 109 8.61 -12.14 -21.28
C LEU A 109 7.62 -13.21 -21.76
N LYS A 110 6.46 -12.80 -22.31
CA LYS A 110 5.40 -13.68 -22.82
C LYS A 110 4.95 -14.75 -21.82
N ILE A 111 4.85 -14.37 -20.54
CA ILE A 111 4.35 -15.24 -19.48
C ILE A 111 2.83 -15.34 -19.63
N GLN A 112 2.33 -16.52 -19.96
CA GLN A 112 0.90 -16.75 -20.22
C GLN A 112 0.03 -16.70 -18.96
N GLN A 113 0.64 -16.87 -17.78
CA GLN A 113 -0.05 -16.89 -16.51
C GLN A 113 -0.07 -15.49 -15.87
N ASP A 114 -0.89 -14.60 -16.42
CA ASP A 114 -1.03 -13.21 -15.97
C ASP A 114 -1.44 -13.07 -14.49
N MET A 115 -2.23 -14.02 -13.97
CA MET A 115 -2.63 -14.03 -12.57
C MET A 115 -1.43 -14.27 -11.62
N LEU A 116 -0.51 -15.16 -11.98
CA LEU A 116 0.72 -15.38 -11.21
C LEU A 116 1.63 -14.17 -11.26
N CYS A 117 1.75 -13.52 -12.43
CA CYS A 117 2.46 -12.25 -12.56
C CYS A 117 1.87 -11.19 -11.65
N LYS A 118 0.54 -11.07 -11.62
CA LYS A 118 -0.18 -10.12 -10.77
C LYS A 118 0.09 -10.36 -9.29
N ILE A 119 0.04 -11.61 -8.84
CA ILE A 119 0.31 -11.98 -7.44
C ILE A 119 1.76 -11.62 -7.05
N ALA A 120 2.73 -11.97 -7.89
CA ALA A 120 4.13 -11.67 -7.63
C ALA A 120 4.40 -10.16 -7.57
N VAL A 121 3.90 -9.39 -8.54
CA VAL A 121 4.08 -7.93 -8.59
C VAL A 121 3.35 -7.25 -7.43
N SER A 122 2.16 -7.72 -7.07
CA SER A 122 1.41 -7.19 -5.91
C SER A 122 2.15 -7.43 -4.59
N GLY A 123 2.80 -8.58 -4.43
CA GLY A 123 3.64 -8.87 -3.28
C GLY A 123 4.82 -7.88 -3.17
N ILE A 124 5.50 -7.62 -4.27
CA ILE A 124 6.58 -6.62 -4.34
C ILE A 124 6.04 -5.22 -4.04
N SER A 125 4.90 -4.83 -4.60
CA SER A 125 4.25 -3.55 -4.35
C SER A 125 3.85 -3.37 -2.89
N LEU A 126 3.40 -4.44 -2.22
CA LEU A 126 3.08 -4.42 -0.79
C LEU A 126 4.33 -4.11 0.05
N VAL A 127 5.46 -4.75 -0.26
CA VAL A 127 6.75 -4.50 0.42
C VAL A 127 7.21 -3.06 0.17
N LEU A 128 7.13 -2.57 -1.06
CA LEU A 128 7.48 -1.19 -1.40
C LEU A 128 6.59 -0.19 -0.66
N ASN A 129 5.27 -0.40 -0.62
CA ASN A 129 4.35 0.44 0.14
C ASN A 129 4.68 0.46 1.63
N TYR A 130 5.04 -0.69 2.20
CA TYR A 130 5.47 -0.77 3.59
C TYR A 130 6.74 0.04 3.85
N VAL A 131 7.76 -0.11 3.00
CA VAL A 131 9.04 0.62 3.10
C VAL A 131 8.82 2.12 2.97
N PHE A 132 8.04 2.57 1.99
CA PHE A 132 7.73 3.99 1.80
C PHE A 132 6.91 4.57 2.95
N SER A 133 5.91 3.87 3.44
CA SER A 133 5.11 4.29 4.59
C SER A 133 5.98 4.41 5.83
N LYS A 134 6.87 3.46 6.07
CA LYS A 134 7.83 3.50 7.17
C LYS A 134 8.77 4.71 7.06
N TRP A 135 9.30 4.98 5.88
CA TRP A 135 10.20 6.12 5.63
C TRP A 135 9.51 7.46 5.82
N LEU A 136 8.29 7.62 5.34
CA LEU A 136 7.52 8.85 5.44
C LEU A 136 6.95 9.08 6.84
N ILE A 137 6.44 8.04 7.49
CA ILE A 137 5.82 8.13 8.82
C ILE A 137 6.91 8.32 9.89
N PHE A 138 8.02 7.58 9.82
CA PHE A 138 9.10 7.70 10.82
C PHE A 138 9.91 9.00 10.68
N ARG A 139 9.99 9.58 9.49
CA ARG A 139 10.66 10.88 9.29
C ARG A 139 9.87 12.04 9.88
N LYS A 140 8.55 11.91 10.01
CA LYS A 140 7.68 12.91 10.66
C LYS A 140 7.59 12.78 12.17
N GLY A 141 7.98 11.65 12.75
CA GLY A 141 7.99 11.39 14.19
C GLY A 141 9.12 12.07 14.97
N THR A 142 10.00 12.80 14.31
CA THR A 142 11.10 13.57 14.92
C THR A 142 10.81 15.07 15.03
N ALA A 143 9.57 15.51 14.83
CA ALA A 143 9.22 16.88 15.16
C ALA A 143 9.27 17.08 16.67
N PRO A 144 10.02 18.08 17.18
CA PRO A 144 10.09 18.31 18.62
C PRO A 144 8.69 18.65 19.16
N LYS A 145 8.32 17.98 20.23
CA LYS A 145 7.16 18.38 21.02
C LYS A 145 7.39 19.83 21.48
N LYS A 146 6.61 20.73 20.97
CA LYS A 146 6.36 21.99 21.64
C LYS A 146 5.18 21.84 22.55
#